data_11ecacfa3675b8e6adf9820a76f87427
#
_entry.id   11ecacfa3675b8e6adf9820a76f87427
#
_cell.length_a   1.000
_cell.length_b   1.000
_cell.length_c   1.000
_cell.angle_alpha   90.00
_cell.angle_beta   90.00
_cell.angle_gamma   90.00
#
_symmetry.space_group_name_H-M   'P 1'
#
loop_
_entity.id
_entity.type
_entity.pdbx_description
1 polymer ?
#
loop_
_entity_poly.entity_id
_entity_poly.type
_entity_poly.pdbx_seq_one_letter_code
_entity_poly.pdbx_strand_id
1 'polypeptide(L)'
;MADASCFHNLKEGGIPRQLAEGLSASVFPGEHLMLSVVEIQPGSVSPVHSHANEQWGVCLEGEWIRIQDGVEHPVKAGDFWQTPPHVPHGGRATDKRAVVLDIFSPPREEYKKAGSGYK
;
A
#
# COMPACT_ATOMS: atom_id res chain seq x y z
N MET A 1 -15.21 -15.99 19.48
CA MET A 1 -14.93 -16.76 18.26
C MET A 1 -15.11 -15.84 17.05
N ALA A 2 -14.16 -15.81 16.14
CA ALA A 2 -14.24 -14.93 14.98
C ALA A 2 -15.23 -15.48 13.96
N ASP A 3 -16.01 -14.59 13.40
CA ASP A 3 -16.85 -14.86 12.23
C ASP A 3 -15.98 -15.20 11.02
N ALA A 4 -16.41 -16.09 10.16
CA ALA A 4 -15.69 -16.46 8.94
C ALA A 4 -15.42 -15.25 8.04
N SER A 5 -16.28 -14.23 8.09
CA SER A 5 -16.09 -12.99 7.34
C SER A 5 -14.89 -12.16 7.80
N CYS A 6 -14.28 -12.51 8.94
CA CYS A 6 -13.07 -11.88 9.43
C CYS A 6 -11.79 -12.48 8.82
N PHE A 7 -11.91 -13.52 8.01
CA PHE A 7 -10.76 -14.18 7.40
C PHE A 7 -10.65 -13.84 5.93
N HIS A 8 -9.46 -13.46 5.50
CA HIS A 8 -9.20 -12.94 4.17
C HIS A 8 -7.96 -13.60 3.58
N ASN A 9 -7.75 -13.41 2.28
CA ASN A 9 -6.57 -13.89 1.57
C ASN A 9 -5.94 -12.71 0.84
N LEU A 10 -4.60 -12.70 0.79
CA LEU A 10 -3.86 -11.62 0.12
C LEU A 10 -4.11 -11.54 -1.38
N LYS A 11 -4.55 -12.65 -1.99
CA LYS A 11 -4.67 -12.76 -3.45
C LYS A 11 -6.09 -12.65 -3.96
N GLU A 12 -7.07 -12.55 -3.09
CA GLU A 12 -8.47 -12.55 -3.52
C GLU A 12 -9.34 -11.69 -2.61
N GLY A 13 -10.37 -11.11 -3.17
CA GLY A 13 -11.29 -10.25 -2.45
C GLY A 13 -10.75 -8.85 -2.26
N GLY A 14 -11.39 -8.11 -1.36
CA GLY A 14 -11.06 -6.73 -1.11
C GLY A 14 -11.72 -5.77 -2.08
N ILE A 15 -11.62 -4.49 -1.77
CA ILE A 15 -12.15 -3.42 -2.60
C ILE A 15 -11.08 -3.02 -3.60
N PRO A 16 -11.33 -3.15 -4.92
CA PRO A 16 -10.30 -2.84 -5.91
C PRO A 16 -10.08 -1.33 -6.04
N ARG A 17 -8.82 -0.95 -6.22
CA ARG A 17 -8.47 0.44 -6.49
C ARG A 17 -7.24 0.50 -7.39
N GLN A 18 -7.34 1.26 -8.48
CA GLN A 18 -6.20 1.54 -9.34
C GLN A 18 -5.53 2.80 -8.79
N LEU A 19 -4.34 2.66 -8.19
CA LEU A 19 -3.65 3.79 -7.57
C LEU A 19 -2.98 4.69 -8.61
N ALA A 20 -2.33 4.07 -9.60
CA ALA A 20 -1.67 4.72 -10.71
C ALA A 20 -1.47 3.68 -11.80
N GLU A 21 -0.93 4.06 -12.94
CA GLU A 21 -0.61 3.09 -13.99
C GLU A 21 0.39 2.06 -13.44
N GLY A 22 0.06 0.79 -13.55
CA GLY A 22 0.88 -0.31 -13.04
C GLY A 22 0.81 -0.54 -11.54
N LEU A 23 0.00 0.21 -10.81
CA LEU A 23 -0.16 0.11 -9.36
C LEU A 23 -1.62 -0.15 -9.02
N SER A 24 -1.92 -1.36 -8.60
CA SER A 24 -3.29 -1.75 -8.23
C SER A 24 -3.34 -2.24 -6.79
N ALA A 25 -4.45 -1.96 -6.12
CA ALA A 25 -4.63 -2.32 -4.72
C ALA A 25 -5.92 -3.11 -4.52
N SER A 26 -5.88 -4.00 -3.53
CA SER A 26 -7.05 -4.65 -2.95
C SER A 26 -7.13 -4.21 -1.49
N VAL A 27 -8.20 -3.53 -1.13
CA VAL A 27 -8.32 -2.83 0.15
C VAL A 27 -9.25 -3.58 1.09
N PHE A 28 -8.83 -3.76 2.32
CA PHE A 28 -9.58 -4.44 3.37
C PHE A 28 -9.73 -3.48 4.56
N PRO A 29 -10.83 -2.72 4.62
CA PRO A 29 -11.01 -1.76 5.71
C PRO A 29 -11.55 -2.42 6.97
N GLY A 30 -10.90 -2.13 8.11
CA GLY A 30 -11.40 -2.44 9.43
C GLY A 30 -11.98 -1.19 10.07
N GLU A 31 -12.31 -1.27 11.35
CA GLU A 31 -12.81 -0.13 12.10
C GLU A 31 -11.72 0.89 12.39
N HIS A 32 -10.56 0.43 12.85
CA HIS A 32 -9.44 1.30 13.26
C HIS A 32 -8.22 1.15 12.36
N LEU A 33 -8.17 0.10 11.57
CA LEU A 33 -7.05 -0.21 10.67
C LEU A 33 -7.59 -0.51 9.29
N MET A 34 -6.75 -0.27 8.29
CA MET A 34 -7.05 -0.64 6.92
C MET A 34 -5.82 -1.30 6.33
N LEU A 35 -6.01 -2.44 5.67
CA LEU A 35 -4.95 -3.11 4.93
C LEU A 35 -5.16 -2.89 3.44
N SER A 36 -4.07 -2.67 2.73
CA SER A 36 -4.09 -2.52 1.27
C SER A 36 -2.96 -3.36 0.69
N VAL A 37 -3.34 -4.35 -0.11
CA VAL A 37 -2.37 -5.19 -0.82
C VAL A 37 -2.12 -4.56 -2.17
N VAL A 38 -0.91 -4.07 -2.40
CA VAL A 38 -0.56 -3.33 -3.62
C VAL A 38 0.32 -4.20 -4.50
N GLU A 39 -0.12 -4.40 -5.75
CA GLU A 39 0.69 -5.01 -6.78
C GLU A 39 1.35 -3.91 -7.61
N ILE A 40 2.68 -4.02 -7.75
CA ILE A 40 3.52 -3.02 -8.39
C ILE A 40 4.16 -3.66 -9.62
N GLN A 41 3.76 -3.20 -10.80
CA GLN A 41 4.33 -3.71 -12.04
C GLN A 41 5.69 -3.04 -12.33
N PRO A 42 6.59 -3.73 -13.05
CA PRO A 42 7.88 -3.12 -13.42
C PRO A 42 7.71 -1.76 -14.07
N GLY A 43 8.58 -0.82 -13.74
CA GLY A 43 8.61 0.51 -14.34
C GLY A 43 7.55 1.48 -13.83
N SER A 44 6.66 1.07 -12.93
CA SER A 44 5.60 1.96 -12.42
C SER A 44 6.13 2.93 -11.38
N VAL A 45 5.42 4.05 -11.21
CA VAL A 45 5.78 5.12 -10.29
C VAL A 45 4.59 5.45 -9.41
N SER A 46 4.83 5.46 -8.10
CA SER A 46 3.87 5.95 -7.12
C SER A 46 4.21 7.42 -6.84
N PRO A 47 3.32 8.37 -7.17
CA PRO A 47 3.62 9.78 -6.92
C PRO A 47 3.80 10.07 -5.44
N VAL A 48 4.63 11.07 -5.14
CA VAL A 48 4.84 11.51 -3.77
C VAL A 48 3.58 12.22 -3.28
N HIS A 49 3.11 11.81 -2.10
CA HIS A 49 1.94 12.39 -1.46
C HIS A 49 2.09 12.24 0.06
N SER A 50 1.20 12.88 0.81
CA SER A 50 1.17 12.77 2.26
C SER A 50 -0.28 12.75 2.74
N HIS A 51 -0.48 12.25 3.95
CA HIS A 51 -1.80 12.18 4.58
C HIS A 51 -1.67 12.11 6.09
N ALA A 52 -2.77 12.37 6.78
CA ALA A 52 -2.79 12.38 8.24
C ALA A 52 -2.72 10.99 8.87
N ASN A 53 -3.05 9.94 8.09
CA ASN A 53 -3.00 8.56 8.59
C ASN A 53 -1.56 8.12 8.82
N GLU A 54 -1.32 7.42 9.92
CA GLU A 54 -0.07 6.67 10.06
C GLU A 54 -0.10 5.49 9.10
N GLN A 55 1.04 5.17 8.51
CA GLN A 55 1.13 4.08 7.56
C GLN A 55 2.35 3.22 7.87
N TRP A 56 2.16 1.91 7.84
CA TRP A 56 3.23 0.94 7.81
C TRP A 56 3.19 0.21 6.49
N GLY A 57 4.34 -0.19 5.99
CA GLY A 57 4.44 -0.98 4.76
C GLY A 57 5.36 -2.17 4.96
N VAL A 58 5.02 -3.27 4.30
CA VAL A 58 5.82 -4.50 4.31
C VAL A 58 5.99 -4.94 2.86
N CYS A 59 7.22 -5.16 2.42
CA CYS A 59 7.45 -5.76 1.12
C CYS A 59 7.27 -7.27 1.26
N LEU A 60 6.26 -7.82 0.58
CA LEU A 60 5.95 -9.24 0.63
C LEU A 60 6.67 -10.03 -0.45
N GLU A 61 6.82 -9.46 -1.64
CA GLU A 61 7.44 -10.09 -2.80
C GLU A 61 8.21 -9.06 -3.61
N GLY A 62 9.30 -9.49 -4.23
CA GLY A 62 10.07 -8.66 -5.14
C GLY A 62 10.88 -7.59 -4.43
N GLU A 63 11.04 -6.49 -5.14
CA GLU A 63 11.79 -5.35 -4.63
C GLU A 63 11.27 -4.08 -5.27
N TRP A 64 11.44 -2.95 -4.57
CA TRP A 64 11.05 -1.65 -5.08
C TRP A 64 11.81 -0.54 -4.35
N ILE A 65 11.70 0.69 -4.83
CA ILE A 65 12.36 1.83 -4.22
C ILE A 65 11.32 2.66 -3.50
N ARG A 66 11.32 2.63 -2.17
CA ARG A 66 10.50 3.49 -1.35
C ARG A 66 11.15 4.86 -1.28
N ILE A 67 10.36 5.92 -1.49
CA ILE A 67 10.83 7.30 -1.34
C ILE A 67 10.09 7.87 -0.14
N GLN A 68 10.81 8.28 0.88
CA GLN A 68 10.22 8.79 2.11
C GLN A 68 11.01 9.99 2.58
N ASP A 69 10.31 11.11 2.77
CA ASP A 69 10.89 12.39 3.16
C ASP A 69 12.06 12.77 2.23
N GLY A 70 11.90 12.55 0.94
CA GLY A 70 12.88 12.88 -0.09
C GLY A 70 14.04 11.91 -0.24
N VAL A 71 14.09 10.84 0.55
CA VAL A 71 15.20 9.88 0.53
C VAL A 71 14.75 8.56 -0.08
N GLU A 72 15.54 8.04 -1.02
CA GLU A 72 15.28 6.73 -1.64
C GLU A 72 15.81 5.61 -0.75
N HIS A 73 14.95 4.61 -0.53
CA HIS A 73 15.27 3.43 0.25
C HIS A 73 14.93 2.18 -0.57
N PRO A 74 15.92 1.48 -1.11
CA PRO A 74 15.67 0.19 -1.75
C PRO A 74 15.14 -0.81 -0.72
N VAL A 75 14.04 -1.47 -1.02
CA VAL A 75 13.44 -2.48 -0.16
C VAL A 75 13.21 -3.76 -0.94
N LYS A 76 13.22 -4.88 -0.24
CA LYS A 76 13.01 -6.22 -0.80
C LYS A 76 12.12 -7.02 0.13
N ALA A 77 11.71 -8.18 -0.30
CA ALA A 77 10.85 -9.08 0.48
C ALA A 77 11.39 -9.26 1.90
N GLY A 78 10.53 -9.02 2.88
CA GLY A 78 10.86 -9.07 4.30
C GLY A 78 11.17 -7.71 4.93
N ASP A 79 11.47 -6.70 4.14
CA ASP A 79 11.69 -5.35 4.69
C ASP A 79 10.35 -4.69 5.00
N PHE A 80 10.31 -3.89 6.05
CA PHE A 80 9.13 -3.10 6.38
C PHE A 80 9.56 -1.74 6.93
N TRP A 81 8.63 -0.79 6.90
CA TRP A 81 8.91 0.60 7.25
C TRP A 81 7.69 1.25 7.88
N GLN A 82 7.93 2.33 8.62
CA GLN A 82 6.90 3.18 9.20
C GLN A 82 6.94 4.53 8.50
N THR A 83 5.77 5.06 8.17
CA THR A 83 5.60 6.40 7.66
C THR A 83 4.73 7.17 8.65
N PRO A 84 5.32 8.08 9.46
CA PRO A 84 4.55 8.89 10.39
C PRO A 84 3.54 9.78 9.65
N PRO A 85 2.49 10.27 10.35
CA PRO A 85 1.54 11.20 9.75
C PRO A 85 2.23 12.38 9.06
N HIS A 86 1.71 12.75 7.88
CA HIS A 86 2.15 13.90 7.09
C HIS A 86 3.55 13.82 6.45
N VAL A 87 4.27 12.73 6.65
CA VAL A 87 5.57 12.56 5.99
C VAL A 87 5.35 12.26 4.50
N PRO A 88 5.93 13.06 3.59
CA PRO A 88 5.79 12.81 2.15
C PRO A 88 6.42 11.48 1.77
N HIS A 89 5.72 10.72 0.93
CA HIS A 89 6.19 9.40 0.53
C HIS A 89 5.63 9.00 -0.84
N GLY A 90 6.33 8.09 -1.47
CA GLY A 90 5.98 7.52 -2.75
C GLY A 90 6.97 6.41 -3.07
N GLY A 91 7.21 6.16 -4.34
CA GLY A 91 8.18 5.16 -4.73
C GLY A 91 8.20 4.92 -6.24
N ARG A 92 9.10 4.05 -6.62
CA ARG A 92 9.21 3.61 -8.02
C ARG A 92 9.59 2.15 -8.09
N ALA A 93 9.06 1.48 -9.08
CA ALA A 93 9.39 0.09 -9.34
C ALA A 93 10.79 -0.02 -9.93
N THR A 94 11.37 -1.18 -9.75
CA THR A 94 12.55 -1.61 -10.48
C THR A 94 12.10 -2.31 -11.76
N ASP A 95 12.95 -3.16 -12.36
CA ASP A 95 12.57 -4.02 -13.46
C ASP A 95 11.83 -5.29 -13.01
N LYS A 96 11.51 -5.38 -11.71
CA LYS A 96 10.80 -6.51 -11.12
C LYS A 96 9.42 -6.10 -10.61
N ARG A 97 8.51 -7.06 -10.61
CA ARG A 97 7.21 -6.93 -9.96
C ARG A 97 7.41 -6.98 -8.44
N ALA A 98 6.64 -6.22 -7.71
CA ALA A 98 6.64 -6.27 -6.25
C ALA A 98 5.22 -6.35 -5.70
N VAL A 99 5.09 -6.86 -4.48
CA VAL A 99 3.84 -6.83 -3.72
C VAL A 99 4.15 -6.23 -2.36
N VAL A 100 3.40 -5.19 -2.01
CA VAL A 100 3.54 -4.48 -0.74
C VAL A 100 2.21 -4.52 0.01
N LEU A 101 2.28 -4.78 1.31
CA LEU A 101 1.14 -4.64 2.20
C LEU A 101 1.26 -3.32 2.93
N ASP A 102 0.31 -2.42 2.70
CA ASP A 102 0.19 -1.16 3.43
C ASP A 102 -0.85 -1.29 4.53
N ILE A 103 -0.56 -0.70 5.68
CA ILE A 103 -1.45 -0.69 6.85
C ILE A 103 -1.61 0.77 7.26
N PHE A 104 -2.87 1.21 7.32
CA PHE A 104 -3.22 2.59 7.68
C PHE A 104 -4.01 2.65 8.98
N SER A 105 -3.76 3.66 9.79
CA SER A 105 -4.56 3.98 10.97
C SER A 105 -4.70 5.50 11.13
N PRO A 106 -5.92 6.04 11.21
CA PRO A 106 -7.18 5.36 10.92
C PRO A 106 -7.30 4.98 9.45
N PRO A 107 -8.34 4.24 9.07
CA PRO A 107 -8.58 3.90 7.65
C PRO A 107 -8.65 5.14 6.77
N ARG A 108 -8.14 5.03 5.56
CA ARG A 108 -8.26 6.09 4.56
C ARG A 108 -9.67 6.05 3.99
N GLU A 109 -10.43 7.12 4.22
CA GLU A 109 -11.84 7.17 3.83
C GLU A 109 -12.04 6.96 2.33
N GLU A 110 -11.17 7.53 1.49
CA GLU A 110 -11.23 7.43 0.04
C GLU A 110 -11.10 6.00 -0.44
N TYR A 111 -10.40 5.16 0.33
CA TYR A 111 -10.14 3.77 -0.03
C TYR A 111 -11.24 2.80 0.40
N LYS A 112 -12.24 3.27 1.14
CA LYS A 112 -13.37 2.43 1.56
C LYS A 112 -14.33 2.12 0.42
N LYS A 113 -14.16 2.74 -0.74
CA LYS A 113 -14.94 2.49 -1.95
C LYS A 113 -14.02 2.24 -3.12
N ALA A 114 -14.52 1.50 -4.10
CA ALA A 114 -13.81 1.33 -5.36
C ALA A 114 -13.58 2.70 -6.01
N GLY A 115 -12.46 2.86 -6.67
CA GLY A 115 -12.10 4.13 -7.27
C GLY A 115 -10.68 4.09 -7.80
N SER A 116 -10.11 5.26 -7.99
CA SER A 116 -8.76 5.39 -8.51
C SER A 116 -8.01 6.53 -7.83
N GLY A 117 -6.67 6.46 -7.92
CA GLY A 117 -5.77 7.46 -7.38
C GLY A 117 -5.50 7.30 -5.90
N TYR A 118 -4.65 8.18 -5.39
CA TYR A 118 -4.20 8.18 -3.99
C TYR A 118 -5.06 9.06 -3.09
N LYS A 119 -6.09 9.63 -3.62
CA LYS A 119 -7.03 10.46 -2.86
C LYS A 119 -8.44 9.90 -2.92
#